data_afff64f27b4d76c87d050536aefa27e5
#
_entry.id   afff64f27b4d76c87d050536aefa27e5
#
_cell.length_a   1.000
_cell.length_b   1.000
_cell.length_c   1.000
_cell.angle_alpha   90.00
_cell.angle_beta   90.00
_cell.angle_gamma   90.00
#
_symmetry.space_group_name_H-M   'P 1'
#
loop_
_entity.id
_entity.type
_entity.pdbx_description
1 polymer ?
#
loop_
_entity_poly.entity_id
_entity_poly.type
_entity_poly.pdbx_seq_one_letter_code
_entity_poly.pdbx_strand_id
1 'polypeptide(L)'
;MERIARSLLVLFFIVFSCLSAQAVEQPTYKNTVMVPQTVQLGQCVKTFNVNFEKLFFLTETAINSNNYNIEEIQSKGGYIVFSVAQYKFLATVYTFGPGNAILKITPCNNIYTFPPMIITNVYRYIEQNQYKKF
;
A
#
# COMPACT_ATOMS: atom_id res chain seq x y z
N MET A 1 -57.61 -13.00 -11.14
CA MET A 1 -56.49 -12.09 -11.43
C MET A 1 -55.72 -11.66 -10.20
N GLU A 2 -56.34 -11.50 -9.06
CA GLU A 2 -55.65 -11.10 -7.82
C GLU A 2 -54.65 -12.15 -7.31
N ARG A 3 -54.87 -13.45 -7.53
CA ARG A 3 -53.98 -14.52 -7.05
C ARG A 3 -52.66 -14.60 -7.84
N ILE A 4 -52.64 -14.22 -9.08
CA ILE A 4 -51.44 -14.22 -9.94
C ILE A 4 -50.53 -13.04 -9.59
N ALA A 5 -51.10 -11.89 -9.30
CA ALA A 5 -50.33 -10.70 -8.89
C ALA A 5 -49.63 -10.87 -7.56
N ARG A 6 -50.25 -11.57 -6.62
CA ARG A 6 -49.62 -11.88 -5.30
C ARG A 6 -48.50 -12.87 -5.44
N SER A 7 -48.62 -13.88 -6.30
CA SER A 7 -47.55 -14.84 -6.56
C SER A 7 -46.34 -14.20 -7.25
N LEU A 8 -46.56 -13.29 -8.17
CA LEU A 8 -45.52 -12.53 -8.85
C LEU A 8 -44.78 -11.59 -7.89
N LEU A 9 -45.49 -10.97 -6.95
CA LEU A 9 -44.90 -10.08 -5.96
C LEU A 9 -43.99 -10.85 -4.98
N VAL A 10 -44.41 -12.03 -4.55
CA VAL A 10 -43.63 -12.89 -3.66
C VAL A 10 -42.35 -13.41 -4.34
N LEU A 11 -42.46 -13.77 -5.63
CA LEU A 11 -41.30 -14.19 -6.42
C LEU A 11 -40.28 -13.06 -6.62
N PHE A 12 -40.76 -11.84 -6.79
CA PHE A 12 -39.91 -10.67 -6.93
C PHE A 12 -39.15 -10.33 -5.64
N PHE A 13 -39.80 -10.50 -4.49
CA PHE A 13 -39.14 -10.31 -3.19
C PHE A 13 -38.07 -11.37 -2.89
N ILE A 14 -38.25 -12.60 -3.31
CA ILE A 14 -37.28 -13.69 -3.12
C ILE A 14 -36.04 -13.47 -3.99
N VAL A 15 -36.21 -13.00 -5.23
CA VAL A 15 -35.09 -12.69 -6.13
C VAL A 15 -34.29 -11.49 -5.63
N PHE A 16 -34.95 -10.50 -5.02
CA PHE A 16 -34.29 -9.33 -4.49
C PHE A 16 -33.46 -9.60 -3.24
N SER A 17 -33.94 -10.53 -2.39
CA SER A 17 -33.18 -10.93 -1.18
C SER A 17 -31.96 -11.80 -1.50
N CYS A 18 -31.95 -12.55 -2.59
CA CYS A 18 -30.76 -13.27 -3.05
C CYS A 18 -29.65 -12.35 -3.60
N LEU A 19 -30.02 -11.23 -4.22
CA LEU A 19 -29.07 -10.27 -4.76
C LEU A 19 -28.34 -9.46 -3.67
N SER A 20 -29.01 -9.19 -2.54
CA SER A 20 -28.40 -8.46 -1.43
C SER A 20 -27.40 -9.30 -0.62
N ALA A 21 -27.52 -10.64 -0.64
CA ALA A 21 -26.60 -11.52 0.05
C ALA A 21 -25.23 -11.65 -0.65
N GLN A 22 -25.16 -11.41 -1.96
CA GLN A 22 -23.90 -11.46 -2.72
C GLN A 22 -23.05 -10.20 -2.62
N ALA A 23 -23.63 -9.09 -2.19
CA ALA A 23 -22.91 -7.82 -2.04
C ALA A 23 -22.05 -7.73 -0.76
N VAL A 24 -22.12 -8.74 0.12
CA VAL A 24 -21.47 -8.73 1.44
C VAL A 24 -20.12 -9.44 1.44
N GLU A 25 -19.76 -10.16 0.38
CA GLU A 25 -18.43 -10.75 0.23
C GLU A 25 -17.45 -9.72 -0.33
N GLN A 26 -17.15 -8.71 0.45
CA GLN A 26 -15.93 -7.95 0.22
C GLN A 26 -14.74 -8.82 0.61
N PRO A 27 -13.73 -8.98 -0.26
CA PRO A 27 -12.52 -9.64 0.16
C PRO A 27 -11.97 -8.85 1.35
N THR A 28 -12.08 -9.45 2.51
CA THR A 28 -11.50 -8.90 3.72
C THR A 28 -9.99 -9.00 3.61
N TYR A 29 -9.34 -7.96 3.10
CA TYR A 29 -7.91 -7.76 3.26
C TYR A 29 -7.51 -7.61 4.74
N LYS A 30 -8.42 -7.93 5.63
CA LYS A 30 -8.27 -7.78 7.08
C LYS A 30 -7.28 -8.73 7.72
N ASN A 31 -6.70 -9.64 6.97
CA ASN A 31 -5.85 -10.67 7.55
C ASN A 31 -4.40 -10.62 7.09
N THR A 32 -3.98 -9.53 6.50
CA THR A 32 -2.56 -9.22 6.51
C THR A 32 -2.22 -8.74 7.92
N VAL A 33 -2.20 -9.71 8.81
CA VAL A 33 -1.79 -9.48 10.19
C VAL A 33 -0.42 -8.85 10.14
N MET A 34 -0.30 -7.66 10.69
CA MET A 34 0.99 -6.98 10.82
C MET A 34 1.83 -7.70 11.88
N VAL A 35 2.31 -8.89 11.54
CA VAL A 35 3.13 -9.71 12.42
C VAL A 35 4.59 -9.25 12.30
N PRO A 36 5.21 -8.80 13.40
CA PRO A 36 6.63 -8.47 13.40
C PRO A 36 7.48 -9.70 13.09
N GLN A 37 8.47 -9.51 12.24
CA GLN A 37 9.46 -10.52 11.89
C GLN A 37 10.83 -9.86 11.83
N THR A 38 11.89 -10.66 11.95
CA THR A 38 13.25 -10.18 11.72
C THR A 38 13.42 -9.87 10.22
N VAL A 39 13.75 -8.62 9.91
CA VAL A 39 13.91 -8.13 8.54
C VAL A 39 15.40 -7.99 8.21
N GLN A 40 15.81 -8.54 7.07
CA GLN A 40 17.18 -8.44 6.57
C GLN A 40 17.42 -7.06 5.95
N LEU A 41 18.65 -6.55 6.07
CA LEU A 41 19.02 -5.26 5.47
C LEU A 41 18.78 -5.22 3.96
N GLY A 42 19.00 -6.33 3.26
CA GLY A 42 18.74 -6.43 1.83
C GLY A 42 17.28 -6.24 1.43
N GLN A 43 16.35 -6.52 2.34
CA GLN A 43 14.92 -6.28 2.13
C GLN A 43 14.54 -4.80 2.26
N CYS A 44 15.42 -4.01 2.89
CA CYS A 44 15.21 -2.58 3.13
C CYS A 44 15.70 -1.70 1.98
N VAL A 45 16.34 -2.27 0.96
CA VAL A 45 16.96 -1.54 -0.15
C VAL A 45 16.46 -2.12 -1.47
N LYS A 46 16.04 -1.24 -2.38
CA LYS A 46 15.61 -1.65 -3.72
C LYS A 46 15.98 -0.61 -4.76
N THR A 47 16.48 -1.07 -5.90
CA THR A 47 16.79 -0.23 -7.07
C THR A 47 15.61 -0.20 -8.02
N PHE A 48 15.32 0.99 -8.56
CA PHE A 48 14.26 1.20 -9.55
C PHE A 48 14.83 1.89 -10.79
N ASN A 49 14.29 1.55 -11.95
CA ASN A 49 14.68 2.14 -13.25
C ASN A 49 13.93 3.46 -13.49
N VAL A 50 14.03 4.37 -12.56
CA VAL A 50 13.47 5.72 -12.64
C VAL A 50 14.46 6.70 -12.05
N ASN A 51 14.34 8.00 -12.39
CA ASN A 51 15.20 9.01 -11.82
C ASN A 51 14.83 9.33 -10.37
N PHE A 52 15.66 10.10 -9.70
CA PHE A 52 15.49 10.49 -8.30
C PHE A 52 14.14 11.17 -8.05
N GLU A 53 13.78 12.16 -8.85
CA GLU A 53 12.57 12.95 -8.66
C GLU A 53 11.32 12.08 -8.76
N LYS A 54 11.29 11.20 -9.75
CA LYS A 54 10.16 10.28 -9.94
C LYS A 54 10.08 9.26 -8.82
N LEU A 55 11.21 8.69 -8.40
CA LEU A 55 11.22 7.72 -7.29
C LEU A 55 10.80 8.39 -5.98
N PHE A 56 11.26 9.60 -5.71
CA PHE A 56 10.86 10.35 -4.53
C PHE A 56 9.34 10.59 -4.51
N PHE A 57 8.79 11.06 -5.63
CA PHE A 57 7.35 11.27 -5.78
C PHE A 57 6.55 9.96 -5.62
N LEU A 58 7.01 8.88 -6.23
CA LEU A 58 6.36 7.58 -6.11
C LEU A 58 6.41 7.02 -4.69
N THR A 59 7.50 7.27 -3.97
CA THR A 59 7.65 6.88 -2.58
C THR A 59 6.64 7.62 -1.69
N GLU A 60 6.54 8.93 -1.85
CA GLU A 60 5.55 9.74 -1.13
C GLU A 60 4.12 9.25 -1.42
N THR A 61 3.81 9.03 -2.69
CA THR A 61 2.49 8.56 -3.11
C THR A 61 2.20 7.15 -2.59
N ALA A 62 3.21 6.27 -2.58
CA ALA A 62 3.06 4.92 -2.05
C ALA A 62 2.75 4.92 -0.55
N ILE A 63 3.43 5.76 0.21
CA ILE A 63 3.19 5.92 1.65
C ILE A 63 1.76 6.41 1.90
N ASN A 64 1.32 7.42 1.17
CA ASN A 64 -0.04 7.94 1.28
C ASN A 64 -1.10 6.93 0.84
N SER A 65 -0.88 6.20 -0.24
CA SER A 65 -1.82 5.21 -0.75
C SER A 65 -2.02 4.03 0.18
N ASN A 66 -1.03 3.71 0.99
CA ASN A 66 -1.12 2.67 2.01
C ASN A 66 -1.70 3.19 3.33
N ASN A 67 -2.13 4.45 3.39
CA ASN A 67 -2.63 5.12 4.59
C ASN A 67 -1.62 5.16 5.73
N TYR A 68 -0.33 5.20 5.40
CA TYR A 68 0.73 5.42 6.37
C TYR A 68 0.84 6.91 6.66
N ASN A 69 1.25 7.26 7.86
CA ASN A 69 1.33 8.66 8.30
C ASN A 69 2.69 9.27 7.95
N ILE A 70 2.71 10.29 7.10
CA ILE A 70 3.93 11.05 6.82
C ILE A 70 4.14 12.07 7.93
N GLU A 71 5.30 12.01 8.59
CA GLU A 71 5.68 12.94 9.66
C GLU A 71 6.57 14.05 9.15
N GLU A 72 7.47 13.77 8.21
CA GLU A 72 8.41 14.74 7.66
C GLU A 72 8.73 14.40 6.21
N ILE A 73 8.84 15.44 5.37
CA ILE A 73 9.31 15.34 3.98
C ILE A 73 10.42 16.33 3.76
N GLN A 74 11.55 15.84 3.24
CA GLN A 74 12.69 16.66 2.84
C GLN A 74 13.09 16.31 1.40
N SER A 75 12.51 17.01 0.44
CA SER A 75 12.76 16.72 -0.97
C SER A 75 14.21 16.97 -1.39
N LYS A 76 14.84 18.00 -0.87
CA LYS A 76 16.27 18.29 -1.12
C LYS A 76 17.19 17.27 -0.50
N GLY A 77 16.87 16.80 0.71
CA GLY A 77 17.62 15.76 1.40
C GLY A 77 17.28 14.34 0.91
N GLY A 78 16.22 14.21 0.12
CA GLY A 78 15.81 12.92 -0.45
C GLY A 78 15.25 11.94 0.56
N TYR A 79 14.61 12.42 1.63
CA TYR A 79 14.06 11.51 2.62
C TYR A 79 12.64 11.86 3.08
N ILE A 80 11.95 10.84 3.54
CA ILE A 80 10.60 10.93 4.11
C ILE A 80 10.61 10.12 5.41
N VAL A 81 10.14 10.73 6.49
CA VAL A 81 9.89 10.03 7.76
C VAL A 81 8.41 9.72 7.82
N PHE A 82 8.06 8.46 8.05
CA PHE A 82 6.67 8.04 8.15
C PHE A 82 6.48 7.02 9.28
N SER A 83 5.27 6.90 9.74
CA SER A 83 4.90 5.96 10.80
C SER A 83 3.73 5.08 10.39
N VAL A 84 3.74 3.86 10.89
CA VAL A 84 2.68 2.86 10.72
C VAL A 84 2.48 2.20 12.08
N ALA A 85 1.31 2.41 12.69
CA ALA A 85 1.06 1.96 14.07
C ALA A 85 2.16 2.48 15.01
N GLN A 86 2.85 1.60 15.73
CA GLN A 86 3.94 1.95 16.65
C GLN A 86 5.31 2.07 15.98
N TYR A 87 5.40 1.80 14.66
CA TYR A 87 6.66 1.75 13.93
C TYR A 87 6.93 3.07 13.20
N LYS A 88 8.16 3.55 13.26
CA LYS A 88 8.61 4.73 12.55
C LYS A 88 9.76 4.37 11.62
N PHE A 89 9.69 4.85 10.38
CA PHE A 89 10.63 4.53 9.31
C PHE A 89 11.20 5.78 8.66
N LEU A 90 12.43 5.64 8.18
CA LEU A 90 13.10 6.60 7.32
C LEU A 90 13.20 6.02 5.91
N ALA A 91 12.52 6.63 4.96
CA ALA A 91 12.65 6.31 3.54
C ALA A 91 13.64 7.31 2.91
N THR A 92 14.72 6.82 2.34
CA THR A 92 15.75 7.66 1.69
C THR A 92 15.88 7.25 0.23
N VAL A 93 15.92 8.23 -0.66
CA VAL A 93 16.12 8.05 -2.10
C VAL A 93 17.50 8.53 -2.49
N TYR A 94 18.22 7.70 -3.22
CA TYR A 94 19.57 8.00 -3.73
C TYR A 94 19.59 7.87 -5.24
N THR A 95 20.36 8.71 -5.89
CA THR A 95 20.68 8.52 -7.30
C THR A 95 21.67 7.36 -7.46
N PHE A 96 21.41 6.48 -8.43
CA PHE A 96 22.28 5.34 -8.73
C PHE A 96 22.49 5.24 -10.26
N GLY A 97 23.41 6.02 -10.77
CA GLY A 97 23.66 6.09 -12.19
C GLY A 97 22.56 6.81 -12.98
N PRO A 98 22.72 6.97 -14.31
CA PRO A 98 21.73 7.65 -15.14
C PRO A 98 20.44 6.82 -15.27
N GLY A 99 19.32 7.44 -14.93
CA GLY A 99 17.99 6.81 -15.02
C GLY A 99 17.67 5.77 -13.97
N ASN A 100 18.50 5.62 -12.93
CA ASN A 100 18.27 4.68 -11.83
C ASN A 100 18.34 5.40 -10.50
N ALA A 101 17.53 4.95 -9.55
CA ALA A 101 17.56 5.42 -8.17
C ALA A 101 17.31 4.26 -7.19
N ILE A 102 17.80 4.42 -5.98
CA ILE A 102 17.65 3.44 -4.92
C ILE A 102 16.74 4.01 -3.85
N LEU A 103 15.79 3.19 -3.39
CA LEU A 103 14.98 3.46 -2.22
C LEU A 103 15.44 2.57 -1.07
N LYS A 104 15.78 3.20 0.05
CA LYS A 104 16.12 2.52 1.30
C LYS A 104 15.11 2.91 2.37
N ILE A 105 14.48 1.92 3.00
CA ILE A 105 13.52 2.12 4.07
C ILE A 105 14.03 1.40 5.32
N THR A 106 14.34 2.16 6.36
CA THR A 106 14.93 1.64 7.59
C THR A 106 14.14 2.09 8.81
N PRO A 107 14.09 1.27 9.88
CA PRO A 107 13.46 1.70 11.13
C PRO A 107 14.29 2.80 11.81
N CYS A 108 13.62 3.85 12.28
CA CYS A 108 14.30 4.99 12.93
C CYS A 108 15.00 4.61 14.23
N ASN A 109 14.56 3.55 14.89
CA ASN A 109 15.15 3.05 16.15
C ASN A 109 16.23 2.00 15.95
N ASN A 110 16.60 1.66 14.71
CA ASN A 110 17.54 0.61 14.35
C ASN A 110 17.16 -0.81 14.83
N ILE A 111 15.91 -1.02 15.19
CA ILE A 111 15.40 -2.36 15.55
C ILE A 111 14.75 -2.98 14.33
N TYR A 112 15.39 -4.00 13.75
CA TYR A 112 14.95 -4.66 12.52
C TYR A 112 13.97 -5.81 12.81
N THR A 113 13.04 -5.57 13.71
CA THR A 113 11.90 -6.45 13.99
C THR A 113 10.63 -5.66 13.82
N PHE A 114 9.96 -5.84 12.70
CA PHE A 114 8.71 -5.16 12.33
C PHE A 114 7.99 -5.96 11.24
N PRO A 115 6.72 -5.64 10.94
CA PRO A 115 6.03 -6.31 9.85
C PRO A 115 6.67 -6.00 8.49
N PRO A 116 7.23 -7.00 7.77
CA PRO A 116 7.94 -6.76 6.51
C PRO A 116 7.02 -6.20 5.42
N MET A 117 5.72 -6.45 5.51
CA MET A 117 4.76 -5.96 4.53
C MET A 117 4.68 -4.43 4.45
N ILE A 118 5.08 -3.72 5.51
CA ILE A 118 5.11 -2.25 5.50
C ILE A 118 6.01 -1.77 4.36
N ILE A 119 7.22 -2.32 4.26
CA ILE A 119 8.17 -1.99 3.20
C ILE A 119 7.72 -2.59 1.86
N THR A 120 7.29 -3.84 1.86
CA THR A 120 6.85 -4.54 0.64
C THR A 120 5.68 -3.84 -0.04
N ASN A 121 4.75 -3.30 0.72
CA ASN A 121 3.62 -2.56 0.16
C ASN A 121 4.05 -1.26 -0.54
N VAL A 122 5.03 -0.56 0.01
CA VAL A 122 5.60 0.63 -0.63
C VAL A 122 6.28 0.23 -1.95
N TYR A 123 7.12 -0.79 -1.95
CA TYR A 123 7.81 -1.27 -3.15
C TYR A 123 6.84 -1.73 -4.23
N ARG A 124 5.82 -2.48 -3.85
CA ARG A 124 4.80 -2.97 -4.77
C ARG A 124 4.06 -1.82 -5.46
N TYR A 125 3.68 -0.80 -4.72
CA TYR A 125 3.03 0.38 -5.30
C TYR A 125 3.94 1.04 -6.34
N ILE A 126 5.22 1.23 -6.02
CA ILE A 126 6.19 1.85 -6.93
C ILE A 126 6.36 1.00 -8.17
N GLU A 127 6.53 -0.31 -8.03
CA GLU A 127 6.65 -1.24 -9.17
C GLU A 127 5.45 -1.17 -10.11
N GLN A 128 4.25 -1.07 -9.57
CA GLN A 128 3.01 -0.98 -10.34
C GLN A 128 2.83 0.35 -11.06
N ASN A 129 3.49 1.42 -10.59
CA ASN A 129 3.28 2.78 -11.07
C ASN A 129 4.52 3.41 -11.74
N GLN A 130 5.68 2.74 -11.72
CA GLN A 130 6.94 3.32 -12.19
C GLN A 130 6.94 3.67 -13.69
N TYR A 131 6.12 3.02 -14.50
CA TYR A 131 6.02 3.27 -15.94
C TYR A 131 4.89 4.23 -16.32
N LYS A 132 4.12 4.70 -15.37
CA LYS A 132 3.07 5.70 -15.63
C LYS A 132 3.71 7.05 -15.92
N LYS A 133 3.15 7.75 -16.92
CA LYS A 133 3.51 9.14 -17.19
C LYS A 133 2.74 10.04 -16.23
N PHE A 134 3.43 10.98 -15.67
CA PHE A 134 2.84 12.03 -14.83
C PHE A 134 2.90 13.37 -15.52
#